data_45fddbf5be41fbd14abf33b12de7d9de
#
_entry.id   45fddbf5be41fbd14abf33b12de7d9de
#
_cell.length_a   1.000
_cell.length_b   1.000
_cell.length_c   1.000
_cell.angle_alpha   90.00
_cell.angle_beta   90.00
_cell.angle_gamma   90.00
#
_symmetry.space_group_name_H-M   'P 1'
#
loop_
_entity.id
_entity.type
_entity.pdbx_description
1 polymer ?
#
loop_
_entity_poly.entity_id
_entity_poly.type
_entity_poly.pdbx_seq_one_letter_code
_entity_poly.pdbx_strand_id
1 'polypeptide(L)'
;FSNLDKVAVYGYGGWPLDEDFSTTYIDDVPEVAVWRSADYLLFYGKGPRKWEYSSSDKSFIHTNNPYSNYGYYFVTEKETAGRTMEKAASAAGATLQVTTFDDYVLHEEELVSVNSSGRELYGESFTSTLSRDFTISVPGITNDEGKATLSFISRGNGTITMNVDGNALISGSVSVPSDEYEVARELYREKSLDG
;
A
#
# COMPACT_ATOMS: atom_id res chain seq x y z
N PHE A 1 -31.54 -4.58 8.90
CA PHE A 1 -31.22 -5.19 10.20
C PHE A 1 -32.18 -4.69 11.25
N SER A 2 -32.63 -5.56 12.12
CA SER A 2 -33.60 -5.22 13.16
C SER A 2 -32.94 -4.75 14.45
N ASN A 3 -31.74 -5.17 14.71
CA ASN A 3 -30.97 -4.83 15.91
C ASN A 3 -29.49 -4.69 15.60
N LEU A 4 -28.97 -3.46 15.67
CA LEU A 4 -27.57 -3.16 15.37
C LEU A 4 -26.58 -3.83 16.35
N ASP A 5 -26.99 -4.15 17.58
CA ASP A 5 -26.14 -4.87 18.54
C ASP A 5 -25.82 -6.30 18.07
N LYS A 6 -26.72 -6.88 17.27
CA LYS A 6 -26.57 -8.22 16.72
C LYS A 6 -25.93 -8.25 15.33
N VAL A 7 -25.69 -7.11 14.72
CA VAL A 7 -25.01 -7.05 13.42
C VAL A 7 -23.53 -7.34 13.62
N ALA A 8 -23.02 -8.28 12.84
CA ALA A 8 -21.62 -8.66 12.81
C ALA A 8 -21.04 -8.43 11.40
N VAL A 9 -19.77 -8.06 11.35
CA VAL A 9 -18.99 -7.87 10.12
C VAL A 9 -17.89 -8.91 10.10
N TYR A 10 -17.76 -9.64 9.00
CA TYR A 10 -16.76 -10.69 8.82
C TYR A 10 -15.92 -10.39 7.58
N GLY A 11 -14.62 -10.63 7.64
CA GLY A 11 -13.76 -10.49 6.48
C GLY A 11 -12.30 -10.25 6.84
N TYR A 12 -11.43 -10.59 5.89
CA TYR A 12 -10.02 -10.26 5.92
C TYR A 12 -9.75 -8.88 5.30
N GLY A 13 -10.73 -8.33 4.58
CA GLY A 13 -10.54 -7.13 3.77
C GLY A 13 -9.83 -7.43 2.46
N GLY A 14 -9.00 -6.47 2.03
CA GLY A 14 -8.27 -6.56 0.78
C GLY A 14 -6.78 -6.89 0.93
N TRP A 15 -6.24 -6.99 2.14
CA TRP A 15 -4.83 -7.33 2.31
C TRP A 15 -4.52 -8.72 1.75
N PRO A 16 -3.32 -8.92 1.15
CA PRO A 16 -2.92 -10.24 0.72
C PRO A 16 -2.91 -11.20 1.92
N LEU A 17 -3.44 -12.39 1.70
CA LEU A 17 -3.36 -13.47 2.67
C LEU A 17 -2.02 -14.18 2.53
N ASP A 18 -1.59 -14.80 3.62
CA ASP A 18 -0.38 -15.63 3.60
C ASP A 18 -0.58 -16.80 2.62
N GLU A 19 0.39 -17.00 1.75
CA GLU A 19 0.39 -18.08 0.77
C GLU A 19 1.05 -19.36 1.33
N ASP A 20 1.74 -19.24 2.45
CA ASP A 20 2.32 -20.39 3.15
C ASP A 20 1.33 -20.98 4.16
N PHE A 21 0.56 -21.95 3.70
CA PHE A 21 -0.40 -22.68 4.54
C PHE A 21 0.24 -23.62 5.56
N SER A 22 1.56 -23.77 5.55
CA SER A 22 2.26 -24.59 6.56
C SER A 22 2.34 -23.87 7.92
N THR A 23 2.30 -22.55 7.92
CA THR A 23 2.40 -21.70 9.12
C THR A 23 1.06 -21.16 9.59
N THR A 24 0.16 -20.85 8.65
CA THR A 24 -1.15 -20.26 8.96
C THR A 24 -2.21 -20.83 8.06
N TYR A 25 -3.01 -21.75 8.59
CA TYR A 25 -4.20 -22.21 7.88
C TYR A 25 -5.39 -21.31 8.21
N ILE A 26 -5.99 -20.76 7.16
CA ILE A 26 -7.17 -19.89 7.25
C ILE A 26 -8.37 -20.74 6.88
N ASP A 27 -9.14 -21.16 7.91
CA ASP A 27 -10.31 -22.02 7.75
C ASP A 27 -11.62 -21.23 7.68
N ASP A 28 -11.69 -20.08 8.37
CA ASP A 28 -12.91 -19.31 8.48
C ASP A 28 -12.66 -17.81 8.38
N VAL A 29 -13.72 -17.05 8.15
CA VAL A 29 -13.70 -15.60 8.01
C VAL A 29 -13.80 -14.95 9.39
N PRO A 30 -12.81 -14.15 9.84
CA PRO A 30 -12.79 -13.58 11.17
C PRO A 30 -13.87 -12.51 11.35
N GLU A 31 -14.46 -12.47 12.55
CA GLU A 31 -15.33 -11.38 12.93
C GLU A 31 -14.53 -10.11 13.23
N VAL A 32 -14.85 -9.02 12.55
CA VAL A 32 -14.22 -7.72 12.71
C VAL A 32 -14.85 -6.98 13.89
N ALA A 33 -14.03 -6.33 14.71
CA ALA A 33 -14.54 -5.48 15.77
C ALA A 33 -15.22 -4.23 15.21
N VAL A 34 -16.38 -3.89 15.75
CA VAL A 34 -17.24 -2.79 15.27
C VAL A 34 -17.51 -1.81 16.40
N TRP A 35 -17.39 -0.52 16.13
CA TRP A 35 -17.95 0.50 17.00
C TRP A 35 -19.43 0.73 16.63
N ARG A 36 -20.29 0.80 17.63
CA ARG A 36 -21.75 0.91 17.45
C ARG A 36 -22.29 2.22 17.97
N SER A 37 -23.15 2.85 17.18
CA SER A 37 -24.04 3.94 17.58
C SER A 37 -25.49 3.47 17.52
N ALA A 38 -26.42 4.36 17.85
CA ALA A 38 -27.84 4.06 17.73
C ALA A 38 -28.27 3.76 16.28
N ASP A 39 -27.66 4.44 15.30
CA ASP A 39 -28.13 4.45 13.93
C ASP A 39 -27.13 3.89 12.90
N TYR A 40 -25.88 3.63 13.32
CA TYR A 40 -24.84 3.18 12.39
C TYR A 40 -23.74 2.37 13.08
N LEU A 41 -22.97 1.69 12.24
CA LEU A 41 -21.80 0.91 12.62
C LEU A 41 -20.56 1.51 11.94
N LEU A 42 -19.45 1.51 12.65
CA LEU A 42 -18.14 1.81 12.09
C LEU A 42 -17.20 0.64 12.30
N PHE A 43 -16.45 0.29 11.30
CA PHE A 43 -15.37 -0.67 11.40
C PHE A 43 -14.19 -0.22 10.53
N TYR A 44 -13.02 -0.75 10.82
CA TYR A 44 -11.83 -0.49 10.02
C TYR A 44 -11.79 -1.44 8.82
N GLY A 45 -11.96 -0.87 7.62
CA GLY A 45 -11.84 -1.61 6.37
C GLY A 45 -10.41 -1.59 5.84
N LYS A 46 -9.87 -2.77 5.54
CA LYS A 46 -8.54 -2.94 4.94
C LYS A 46 -8.68 -2.92 3.42
N GLY A 47 -7.97 -2.02 2.76
CA GLY A 47 -7.86 -1.96 1.30
C GLY A 47 -6.93 -3.04 0.73
N PRO A 48 -6.73 -3.09 -0.59
CA PRO A 48 -5.87 -4.09 -1.24
C PRO A 48 -4.37 -3.84 -1.01
N ARG A 49 -3.99 -2.66 -0.55
CA ARG A 49 -2.60 -2.28 -0.25
C ARG A 49 -2.36 -2.30 1.25
N LYS A 50 -1.41 -3.11 1.70
CA LYS A 50 -0.97 -3.19 3.08
C LYS A 50 0.29 -2.35 3.25
N TRP A 51 0.29 -1.46 4.25
CA TRP A 51 1.44 -0.68 4.63
C TRP A 51 2.01 -1.17 5.96
N GLU A 52 3.33 -1.22 6.04
CA GLU A 52 4.06 -1.58 7.26
C GLU A 52 5.29 -0.66 7.40
N TYR A 53 5.61 -0.29 8.63
CA TYR A 53 6.85 0.43 8.90
C TYR A 53 7.98 -0.55 9.12
N SER A 54 9.02 -0.45 8.30
CA SER A 54 10.26 -1.20 8.48
C SER A 54 11.21 -0.44 9.40
N SER A 55 11.44 -0.96 10.60
CA SER A 55 12.36 -0.35 11.56
C SER A 55 13.84 -0.48 11.14
N SER A 56 14.18 -1.49 10.33
CA SER A 56 15.53 -1.66 9.78
C SER A 56 15.86 -0.61 8.73
N ASP A 57 14.88 -0.35 7.83
CA ASP A 57 15.06 0.57 6.70
C ASP A 57 14.59 1.99 7.03
N LYS A 58 13.97 2.16 8.22
CA LYS A 58 13.36 3.42 8.66
C LYS A 58 12.44 4.04 7.60
N SER A 59 11.64 3.20 6.96
CA SER A 59 10.75 3.58 5.88
C SER A 59 9.45 2.79 5.90
N PHE A 60 8.43 3.33 5.25
CA PHE A 60 7.21 2.60 4.98
C PHE A 60 7.41 1.70 3.76
N ILE A 61 7.03 0.44 3.91
CA ILE A 61 6.95 -0.53 2.82
C ILE A 61 5.51 -0.92 2.58
N HIS A 62 5.16 -1.26 1.35
CA HIS A 62 3.81 -1.70 1.03
C HIS A 62 3.83 -3.01 0.26
N THR A 63 2.71 -3.71 0.35
CA THR A 63 2.45 -4.94 -0.40
C THR A 63 1.07 -4.83 -1.03
N ASN A 64 1.00 -4.92 -2.34
CA ASN A 64 -0.26 -4.96 -3.07
C ASN A 64 -0.83 -6.38 -3.06
N ASN A 65 -2.16 -6.47 -3.04
CA ASN A 65 -2.83 -7.75 -3.26
C ASN A 65 -2.79 -8.06 -4.77
N PRO A 66 -2.08 -9.12 -5.20
CA PRO A 66 -1.90 -9.40 -6.62
C PRO A 66 -3.14 -10.02 -7.28
N TYR A 67 -4.20 -10.26 -6.52
CA TYR A 67 -5.40 -10.97 -6.98
C TYR A 67 -6.64 -10.08 -7.07
N SER A 68 -6.68 -8.96 -6.32
CA SER A 68 -7.86 -8.11 -6.27
C SER A 68 -7.55 -6.68 -5.85
N ASN A 69 -8.16 -5.72 -6.55
CA ASN A 69 -8.15 -4.31 -6.19
C ASN A 69 -9.26 -3.95 -5.16
N TYR A 70 -9.94 -4.96 -4.61
CA TYR A 70 -11.03 -4.75 -3.67
C TYR A 70 -10.85 -5.59 -2.41
N GLY A 71 -11.25 -5.01 -1.27
CA GLY A 71 -11.46 -5.73 -0.03
C GLY A 71 -12.95 -6.04 0.15
N TYR A 72 -13.25 -7.24 0.64
CA TYR A 72 -14.61 -7.68 0.83
C TYR A 72 -14.90 -7.97 2.30
N TYR A 73 -16.12 -7.61 2.72
CA TYR A 73 -16.66 -7.89 4.04
C TYR A 73 -18.09 -8.40 3.91
N PHE A 74 -18.44 -9.32 4.78
CA PHE A 74 -19.80 -9.86 4.90
C PHE A 74 -20.46 -9.25 6.13
N VAL A 75 -21.69 -8.80 5.98
CA VAL A 75 -22.47 -8.22 7.08
C VAL A 75 -23.70 -9.08 7.29
N THR A 76 -23.89 -9.52 8.52
CA THR A 76 -25.04 -10.38 8.87
C THR A 76 -25.57 -10.04 10.27
N GLU A 77 -26.79 -10.41 10.55
CA GLU A 77 -27.36 -10.40 11.89
C GLU A 77 -27.25 -11.79 12.48
N LYS A 78 -26.76 -11.89 13.71
CA LYS A 78 -26.59 -13.15 14.43
C LYS A 78 -27.45 -13.16 15.70
N GLU A 79 -27.56 -14.32 16.35
CA GLU A 79 -28.39 -14.45 17.56
C GLU A 79 -27.80 -13.75 18.78
N THR A 80 -26.46 -13.68 18.85
CA THR A 80 -25.71 -13.03 19.94
C THR A 80 -25.19 -11.66 19.53
N ALA A 81 -24.71 -10.88 20.48
CA ALA A 81 -24.08 -9.60 20.20
C ALA A 81 -22.84 -9.77 19.30
N GLY A 82 -22.64 -8.85 18.35
CA GLY A 82 -21.44 -8.79 17.52
C GLY A 82 -20.23 -8.29 18.30
N ARG A 83 -19.04 -8.60 17.76
CA ARG A 83 -17.76 -8.15 18.34
C ARG A 83 -17.69 -6.63 18.38
N THR A 84 -17.32 -6.07 19.54
CA THR A 84 -17.25 -4.61 19.75
C THR A 84 -15.78 -4.17 19.87
N MET A 85 -15.46 -2.97 19.35
CA MET A 85 -14.18 -2.33 19.58
C MET A 85 -13.98 -2.03 21.06
N GLU A 86 -12.80 -2.34 21.55
CA GLU A 86 -12.41 -1.97 22.91
C GLU A 86 -12.04 -0.49 22.97
N LYS A 87 -12.38 0.16 24.06
CA LYS A 87 -11.96 1.53 24.28
C LYS A 87 -10.50 1.57 24.67
N ALA A 88 -9.69 2.33 23.94
CA ALA A 88 -8.30 2.56 24.30
C ALA A 88 -8.20 3.23 25.68
N ALA A 89 -7.17 2.84 26.44
CA ALA A 89 -6.84 3.54 27.69
C ALA A 89 -6.46 5.01 27.41
N SER A 90 -6.82 5.88 28.32
CA SER A 90 -6.40 7.27 28.24
C SER A 90 -4.88 7.39 28.38
N ALA A 91 -4.26 8.23 27.57
CA ALA A 91 -2.84 8.58 27.67
C ALA A 91 -2.58 9.58 28.83
N ALA A 92 -3.24 9.41 29.96
CA ALA A 92 -3.05 10.25 31.13
C ALA A 92 -1.58 10.18 31.58
N GLY A 93 -0.95 11.35 31.79
CA GLY A 93 0.46 11.44 32.17
C GLY A 93 1.47 11.36 31.02
N ALA A 94 1.05 11.47 29.79
CA ALA A 94 1.96 11.63 28.66
C ALA A 94 2.85 12.88 28.84
N THR A 95 4.17 12.69 28.80
CA THR A 95 5.15 13.75 28.95
C THR A 95 5.77 14.20 27.63
N LEU A 96 5.55 13.42 26.56
CA LEU A 96 6.04 13.71 25.22
C LEU A 96 4.87 14.21 24.35
N GLN A 97 5.07 15.35 23.72
CA GLN A 97 4.21 15.87 22.67
C GLN A 97 4.90 15.67 21.33
N VAL A 98 4.33 14.83 20.47
CA VAL A 98 4.79 14.62 19.10
C VAL A 98 4.10 15.63 18.20
N THR A 99 4.88 16.41 17.45
CA THR A 99 4.39 17.45 16.54
C THR A 99 4.70 17.17 15.08
N THR A 100 5.57 16.18 14.81
CA THR A 100 5.94 15.72 13.48
C THR A 100 5.86 14.20 13.43
N PHE A 101 5.67 13.66 12.25
CA PHE A 101 5.63 12.21 11.99
C PHE A 101 6.15 11.93 10.58
N ASP A 102 6.62 10.72 10.37
CA ASP A 102 6.99 10.24 9.04
C ASP A 102 5.74 9.97 8.22
N ASP A 103 5.67 10.53 7.02
CA ASP A 103 4.59 10.34 6.08
C ASP A 103 5.12 9.82 4.75
N TYR A 104 4.24 9.35 3.88
CA TYR A 104 4.60 8.85 2.57
C TYR A 104 3.56 9.21 1.53
N VAL A 105 4.02 9.36 0.29
CA VAL A 105 3.15 9.45 -0.89
C VAL A 105 3.61 8.42 -1.89
N LEU A 106 2.68 7.70 -2.46
CA LEU A 106 2.93 6.66 -3.45
C LEU A 106 2.14 6.97 -4.72
N HIS A 107 2.83 6.99 -5.85
CA HIS A 107 2.24 6.89 -7.17
C HIS A 107 2.62 5.54 -7.76
N GLU A 108 1.69 4.63 -7.76
CA GLU A 108 1.81 3.27 -8.31
C GLU A 108 0.43 2.84 -8.79
N GLU A 109 0.29 2.79 -10.10
CA GLU A 109 -0.90 2.32 -10.78
C GLU A 109 -0.63 0.93 -11.35
N GLU A 110 -1.64 0.08 -11.41
CA GLU A 110 -1.54 -1.28 -11.94
C GLU A 110 -2.21 -1.35 -13.32
N LEU A 111 -1.53 -0.82 -14.34
CA LEU A 111 -2.09 -0.61 -15.68
C LEU A 111 -1.57 -1.60 -16.72
N VAL A 112 -0.33 -2.02 -16.62
CA VAL A 112 0.37 -2.76 -17.69
C VAL A 112 0.98 -4.05 -17.19
N SER A 113 0.62 -5.16 -17.82
CA SER A 113 1.36 -6.41 -17.69
C SER A 113 2.47 -6.48 -18.75
N VAL A 114 3.70 -6.67 -18.32
CA VAL A 114 4.86 -6.69 -19.23
C VAL A 114 4.86 -7.90 -20.17
N ASN A 115 4.30 -9.01 -19.72
CA ASN A 115 4.28 -10.28 -20.47
C ASN A 115 2.87 -10.84 -20.67
N SER A 116 1.84 -10.02 -20.53
CA SER A 116 0.44 -10.48 -20.56
C SER A 116 0.14 -11.62 -19.58
N SER A 117 0.96 -11.76 -18.56
CA SER A 117 0.87 -12.78 -17.50
C SER A 117 1.66 -12.30 -16.29
N GLY A 118 1.55 -13.03 -15.19
CA GLY A 118 2.25 -12.71 -13.94
C GLY A 118 1.34 -12.03 -12.93
N ARG A 119 1.91 -11.83 -11.76
CA ARG A 119 1.21 -11.29 -10.58
C ARG A 119 1.44 -9.80 -10.39
N GLU A 120 2.45 -9.26 -11.08
CA GLU A 120 2.84 -7.86 -10.99
C GLU A 120 2.34 -7.11 -12.22
N LEU A 121 1.71 -5.99 -11.95
CA LEU A 121 1.34 -4.98 -12.93
C LEU A 121 2.19 -3.74 -12.68
N TYR A 122 2.39 -2.98 -13.72
CA TYR A 122 3.19 -1.76 -13.69
C TYR A 122 2.34 -0.57 -14.11
N GLY A 123 2.79 0.60 -13.74
CA GLY A 123 2.11 1.85 -14.02
C GLY A 123 2.14 2.25 -15.50
N GLU A 124 2.37 3.49 -15.75
CA GLU A 124 2.25 4.07 -17.08
C GLU A 124 3.35 3.61 -18.03
N SER A 125 2.93 3.28 -19.22
CA SER A 125 3.85 2.91 -20.30
C SER A 125 4.53 4.13 -20.90
N PHE A 126 5.85 4.02 -21.15
CA PHE A 126 6.69 5.01 -21.81
C PHE A 126 7.07 4.64 -23.25
N THR A 127 6.33 3.76 -23.90
CA THR A 127 6.63 3.27 -25.25
C THR A 127 6.34 4.33 -26.34
N SER A 128 5.24 5.04 -26.24
CA SER A 128 4.82 6.08 -27.19
C SER A 128 4.92 7.49 -26.60
N THR A 129 4.72 7.62 -25.32
CA THR A 129 4.82 8.87 -24.58
C THR A 129 6.07 8.80 -23.69
N LEU A 130 7.12 9.49 -24.07
CA LEU A 130 8.44 9.39 -23.43
C LEU A 130 8.62 10.27 -22.19
N SER A 131 7.66 11.11 -21.89
CA SER A 131 7.64 11.96 -20.69
C SER A 131 6.24 12.02 -20.11
N ARG A 132 6.14 12.00 -18.80
CA ARG A 132 4.88 12.13 -18.06
C ARG A 132 5.10 13.01 -16.85
N ASP A 133 4.11 13.82 -16.54
CA ASP A 133 4.12 14.71 -15.39
C ASP A 133 3.12 14.19 -14.35
N PHE A 134 3.55 14.17 -13.10
CA PHE A 134 2.74 13.75 -11.96
C PHE A 134 2.71 14.87 -10.93
N THR A 135 1.55 15.19 -10.41
CA THR A 135 1.41 16.14 -9.31
C THR A 135 1.30 15.37 -8.01
N ILE A 136 2.29 15.55 -7.14
CA ILE A 136 2.34 14.95 -5.82
C ILE A 136 2.10 16.05 -4.79
N SER A 137 1.17 15.84 -3.88
CA SER A 137 0.89 16.76 -2.79
C SER A 137 1.34 16.16 -1.47
N VAL A 138 2.21 16.86 -0.76
CA VAL A 138 2.70 16.47 0.56
C VAL A 138 2.36 17.60 1.55
N PRO A 139 1.11 17.64 2.06
CA PRO A 139 0.69 18.70 2.96
C PRO A 139 1.44 18.63 4.29
N GLY A 140 1.97 19.77 4.72
CA GLY A 140 2.69 19.87 6.00
C GLY A 140 4.13 19.35 5.96
N ILE A 141 4.70 19.20 4.75
CA ILE A 141 6.12 18.83 4.62
C ILE A 141 7.00 19.78 5.43
N THR A 142 7.95 19.22 6.15
CA THR A 142 8.99 19.95 6.89
C THR A 142 10.27 20.03 6.05
N ASN A 143 11.28 20.73 6.57
CA ASN A 143 12.61 20.77 5.96
C ASN A 143 13.53 19.63 6.47
N ASP A 144 12.94 18.58 7.00
CA ASP A 144 13.69 17.41 7.43
C ASP A 144 14.05 16.53 6.22
N GLU A 145 14.97 15.61 6.45
CA GLU A 145 15.39 14.65 5.42
C GLU A 145 14.19 13.83 4.91
N GLY A 146 14.12 13.70 3.59
CA GLY A 146 13.16 12.86 2.92
C GLY A 146 13.84 11.82 2.05
N LYS A 147 13.04 10.97 1.42
CA LYS A 147 13.51 9.92 0.54
C LYS A 147 12.59 9.83 -0.69
N ALA A 148 13.19 9.81 -1.86
CA ALA A 148 12.48 9.54 -3.11
C ALA A 148 12.91 8.19 -3.68
N THR A 149 11.96 7.44 -4.17
CA THR A 149 12.19 6.12 -4.77
C THR A 149 11.60 6.08 -6.17
N LEU A 150 12.33 5.49 -7.10
CA LEU A 150 11.90 5.21 -8.46
C LEU A 150 12.07 3.72 -8.75
N SER A 151 10.97 3.04 -9.10
CA SER A 151 10.98 1.72 -9.72
C SER A 151 10.52 1.84 -11.16
N PHE A 152 11.27 1.22 -12.07
CA PHE A 152 11.01 1.23 -13.50
C PHE A 152 11.43 -0.10 -14.12
N ILE A 153 10.59 -0.65 -14.99
CA ILE A 153 10.88 -1.88 -15.69
C ILE A 153 11.01 -1.65 -17.20
N SER A 154 11.93 -2.34 -17.85
CA SER A 154 12.09 -2.27 -19.30
C SER A 154 12.46 -3.61 -19.94
N ARG A 155 11.96 -3.84 -21.15
CA ARG A 155 12.33 -4.97 -22.02
C ARG A 155 13.51 -4.65 -22.92
N GLY A 156 13.90 -3.38 -23.01
CA GLY A 156 14.94 -2.87 -23.89
C GLY A 156 15.97 -2.02 -23.17
N ASN A 157 17.00 -1.61 -23.90
CA ASN A 157 17.93 -0.60 -23.41
C ASN A 157 17.22 0.77 -23.31
N GLY A 158 17.45 1.45 -22.21
CA GLY A 158 16.89 2.76 -21.99
C GLY A 158 17.48 3.47 -20.79
N THR A 159 17.24 4.76 -20.70
CA THR A 159 17.55 5.57 -19.53
C THR A 159 16.27 6.25 -19.07
N ILE A 160 16.00 6.18 -17.77
CA ILE A 160 14.91 6.88 -17.11
C ILE A 160 15.49 7.98 -16.23
N THR A 161 14.82 9.12 -16.19
CA THR A 161 15.15 10.22 -15.29
C THR A 161 13.87 10.72 -14.64
N MET A 162 13.90 10.80 -13.31
CA MET A 162 12.87 11.45 -12.51
C MET A 162 13.34 12.85 -12.16
N ASN A 163 12.57 13.84 -12.57
CA ASN A 163 12.79 15.23 -12.21
C ASN A 163 11.77 15.64 -11.12
N VAL A 164 12.20 16.48 -10.21
CA VAL A 164 11.33 17.15 -9.24
C VAL A 164 11.52 18.66 -9.42
N ASP A 165 10.43 19.36 -9.63
CA ASP A 165 10.42 20.82 -9.89
C ASP A 165 11.42 21.25 -10.98
N GLY A 166 11.52 20.44 -12.04
CA GLY A 166 12.39 20.68 -13.19
C GLY A 166 13.85 20.27 -13.02
N ASN A 167 14.25 19.81 -11.84
CA ASN A 167 15.63 19.36 -11.57
C ASN A 167 15.72 17.85 -11.57
N ALA A 168 16.76 17.29 -12.19
CA ALA A 168 16.98 15.86 -12.20
C ALA A 168 17.34 15.37 -10.77
N LEU A 169 16.51 14.48 -10.24
CA LEU A 169 16.70 13.89 -8.92
C LEU A 169 17.29 12.49 -9.00
N ILE A 170 16.68 11.61 -9.78
CA ILE A 170 17.10 10.22 -9.96
C ILE A 170 17.29 9.95 -11.46
N SER A 171 18.37 9.30 -11.84
CA SER A 171 18.59 8.81 -13.19
C SER A 171 19.18 7.40 -13.15
N GLY A 172 18.82 6.59 -14.13
CA GLY A 172 19.35 5.23 -14.24
C GLY A 172 19.14 4.64 -15.62
N SER A 173 19.98 3.66 -15.95
CA SER A 173 19.92 2.95 -17.23
C SER A 173 19.51 1.50 -16.99
N VAL A 174 18.68 0.99 -17.88
CA VAL A 174 18.26 -0.41 -17.94
C VAL A 174 18.81 -1.01 -19.23
N SER A 175 19.33 -2.22 -19.16
CA SER A 175 19.77 -2.98 -20.33
C SER A 175 18.76 -4.07 -20.68
N VAL A 176 18.78 -4.53 -21.92
CA VAL A 176 18.01 -5.72 -22.31
C VAL A 176 18.34 -6.90 -21.38
N PRO A 177 17.37 -7.76 -21.07
CA PRO A 177 17.64 -9.01 -20.40
C PRO A 177 18.70 -9.83 -21.13
N SER A 178 19.57 -10.47 -20.37
CA SER A 178 20.64 -11.33 -20.93
C SER A 178 20.27 -12.80 -20.91
N ASP A 179 19.23 -13.14 -20.15
CA ASP A 179 18.69 -14.49 -20.03
C ASP A 179 17.41 -14.62 -20.85
N GLU A 180 17.23 -15.74 -21.55
CA GLU A 180 16.02 -15.99 -22.34
C GLU A 180 14.75 -16.15 -21.51
N TYR A 181 14.88 -16.42 -20.21
CA TYR A 181 13.78 -16.55 -19.27
C TYR A 181 13.43 -15.22 -18.58
N GLU A 182 14.30 -14.23 -18.66
CA GLU A 182 14.07 -12.88 -18.11
C GLU A 182 13.33 -12.02 -19.14
N VAL A 183 12.06 -11.74 -18.89
CA VAL A 183 11.21 -10.99 -19.85
C VAL A 183 11.53 -9.51 -19.87
N ALA A 184 11.87 -8.94 -18.71
CA ALA A 184 12.17 -7.53 -18.53
C ALA A 184 13.11 -7.37 -17.34
N ARG A 185 13.77 -6.23 -17.26
CA ARG A 185 14.67 -5.90 -16.16
C ARG A 185 14.17 -4.69 -15.41
N GLU A 186 14.15 -4.79 -14.08
CA GLU A 186 13.81 -3.72 -13.18
C GLU A 186 15.02 -2.84 -12.86
N LEU A 187 14.76 -1.56 -12.74
CA LEU A 187 15.63 -0.56 -12.15
C LEU A 187 14.95 -0.01 -10.90
N TYR A 188 15.51 -0.29 -9.75
CA TYR A 188 15.11 0.33 -8.48
C TYR A 188 16.20 1.34 -8.07
N ARG A 189 15.81 2.56 -7.75
CA ARG A 189 16.70 3.61 -7.28
C ARG A 189 16.06 4.40 -6.16
N GLU A 190 16.88 4.75 -5.20
CA GLU A 190 16.53 5.56 -4.07
C GLU A 190 17.47 6.76 -3.97
N LYS A 191 16.95 7.89 -3.57
CA LYS A 191 17.71 9.12 -3.37
C LYS A 191 17.20 9.83 -2.12
N SER A 192 18.11 10.18 -1.22
CA SER A 192 17.80 11.10 -0.12
C SER A 192 17.52 12.49 -0.69
N LEU A 193 16.52 13.14 -0.10
CA LEU A 193 16.19 14.54 -0.32
C LEU A 193 16.79 15.31 0.85
N ASP A 194 17.71 16.18 0.57
CA ASP A 194 18.25 17.11 1.57
C ASP A 194 17.13 18.11 1.92
N GLY A 195 16.95 18.39 3.21
CA GLY A 195 15.95 19.31 3.70
C GLY A 195 16.27 20.78 3.37
#